data_7b94caecf4471e1939794612ffa97496
#
_entry.id   7b94caecf4471e1939794612ffa97496
#
_cell.length_a   1.000
_cell.length_b   1.000
_cell.length_c   1.000
_cell.angle_alpha   90.00
_cell.angle_beta   90.00
_cell.angle_gamma   90.00
#
_symmetry.space_group_name_H-M   'P 1'
#
loop_
_entity.id
_entity.type
_entity.pdbx_description
1 polymer ?
#
loop_
_entity_poly.entity_id
_entity_poly.type
_entity_poly.pdbx_seq_one_letter_code
_entity_poly.pdbx_strand_id
1 'polypeptide(L)'
;MRQVEGRGSGAVLIAAVLLLLAPFRSAAAAGPDPADLLKVARLASTQQEAVVSGRLRRGADATPFTLTVDFGRMRFAFENPSRVYEVRLDEETSGVFDAQGRPLQRGMREPVAEGTHVTVEDLSLGFLYWPDARLLGKETVRTRPAWKIELRPGKRGSEFAIVRVWLDEASGALLRIEGFDWQGHLSRRFEVVSGQRIDGRWMLKQMRIESFAPDNASRPLQRSYLEILGKEDL
;
A
#
# COMPACT_ATOMS: atom_id res chain seq x y z
N MET A 1 -87.55 52.12 -9.18
CA MET A 1 -87.50 52.83 -7.89
C MET A 1 -86.55 52.03 -6.97
N ARG A 2 -85.48 52.69 -6.54
CA ARG A 2 -84.53 52.38 -5.43
C ARG A 2 -83.87 50.95 -5.43
N GLN A 3 -82.56 50.94 -5.71
CA GLN A 3 -81.44 51.03 -4.76
C GLN A 3 -81.50 50.01 -3.61
N VAL A 4 -80.43 49.23 -3.47
CA VAL A 4 -79.43 49.37 -2.40
C VAL A 4 -78.28 48.46 -2.64
N GLU A 5 -77.09 49.04 -2.48
CA GLU A 5 -75.76 48.41 -2.52
C GLU A 5 -75.52 47.37 -1.42
N GLY A 6 -74.68 46.42 -1.66
CA GLY A 6 -74.12 45.54 -0.68
C GLY A 6 -72.67 45.10 -1.07
N ARG A 7 -71.71 45.89 -0.63
CA ARG A 7 -70.29 45.57 -0.71
C ARG A 7 -70.00 44.32 0.15
N GLY A 8 -69.41 43.33 -0.42
CA GLY A 8 -68.86 42.18 0.29
C GLY A 8 -67.40 41.99 -0.11
N SER A 9 -66.50 42.39 0.78
CA SER A 9 -65.05 42.24 0.70
C SER A 9 -64.68 40.76 0.63
N GLY A 10 -64.18 40.34 -0.53
CA GLY A 10 -63.52 39.06 -0.67
C GLY A 10 -62.09 39.09 -0.18
N ALA A 11 -61.82 38.50 0.96
CA ALA A 11 -60.47 38.29 1.48
C ALA A 11 -59.78 37.22 0.60
N VAL A 12 -58.74 37.63 -0.10
CA VAL A 12 -57.86 36.76 -0.83
C VAL A 12 -56.92 36.11 0.17
N LEU A 13 -57.14 34.86 0.46
CA LEU A 13 -56.23 34.01 1.21
C LEU A 13 -55.06 33.63 0.32
N ILE A 14 -53.91 34.28 0.50
CA ILE A 14 -52.63 33.88 -0.09
C ILE A 14 -52.09 32.72 0.74
N ALA A 15 -52.27 31.49 0.29
CA ALA A 15 -51.63 30.33 0.84
C ALA A 15 -50.15 30.35 0.45
N ALA A 16 -49.29 30.76 1.39
CA ALA A 16 -47.84 30.66 1.25
C ALA A 16 -47.43 29.17 1.33
N VAL A 17 -47.13 28.58 0.18
CA VAL A 17 -46.49 27.27 0.12
C VAL A 17 -45.04 27.47 0.52
N LEU A 18 -44.70 27.18 1.78
CA LEU A 18 -43.34 27.04 2.27
C LEU A 18 -42.77 25.73 1.69
N LEU A 19 -42.05 25.83 0.57
CA LEU A 19 -41.20 24.77 0.07
C LEU A 19 -40.05 24.60 1.08
N LEU A 20 -40.16 23.63 1.94
CA LEU A 20 -39.05 23.09 2.75
C LEU A 20 -38.00 22.51 1.82
N LEU A 21 -37.02 23.33 1.43
CA LEU A 21 -35.76 22.92 0.85
C LEU A 21 -34.99 22.11 1.94
N ALA A 22 -35.34 20.83 2.10
CA ALA A 22 -34.48 19.91 2.81
C ALA A 22 -33.12 19.88 2.05
N PRO A 23 -31.99 20.12 2.70
CA PRO A 23 -30.72 19.97 2.04
C PRO A 23 -30.60 18.49 1.62
N PHE A 24 -30.65 18.22 0.34
CA PHE A 24 -30.20 16.95 -0.23
C PHE A 24 -28.74 16.81 0.20
N ARG A 25 -28.50 16.15 1.32
CA ARG A 25 -27.18 15.58 1.57
C ARG A 25 -26.97 14.55 0.50
N SER A 26 -26.23 14.94 -0.54
CA SER A 26 -25.64 14.02 -1.47
C SER A 26 -24.85 13.03 -0.61
N ALA A 27 -25.37 11.82 -0.45
CA ALA A 27 -24.57 10.73 0.09
C ALA A 27 -23.45 10.56 -0.94
N ALA A 28 -22.29 11.12 -0.65
CA ALA A 28 -21.07 10.80 -1.40
C ALA A 28 -21.01 9.28 -1.38
N ALA A 29 -21.05 8.68 -2.57
CA ALA A 29 -20.94 7.24 -2.70
C ALA A 29 -19.73 6.83 -1.86
N ALA A 30 -19.98 6.08 -0.79
CA ALA A 30 -18.92 5.59 0.06
C ALA A 30 -17.94 4.85 -0.84
N GLY A 31 -16.66 5.24 -0.83
CA GLY A 31 -15.63 4.55 -1.61
C GLY A 31 -15.59 3.07 -1.21
N PRO A 32 -14.85 2.24 -1.94
CA PRO A 32 -14.71 0.83 -1.60
C PRO A 32 -14.16 0.67 -0.19
N ASP A 33 -14.52 -0.45 0.46
CA ASP A 33 -13.98 -0.79 1.77
C ASP A 33 -12.45 -0.99 1.66
N PRO A 34 -11.63 -0.29 2.45
CA PRO A 34 -10.18 -0.49 2.45
C PRO A 34 -9.79 -1.94 2.77
N ALA A 35 -10.57 -2.67 3.57
CA ALA A 35 -10.32 -4.08 3.87
C ALA A 35 -10.43 -4.95 2.62
N ASP A 36 -11.42 -4.71 1.77
CA ASP A 36 -11.58 -5.43 0.50
C ASP A 36 -10.45 -5.13 -0.48
N LEU A 37 -10.04 -3.85 -0.59
CA LEU A 37 -8.91 -3.45 -1.42
C LEU A 37 -7.61 -4.12 -0.96
N LEU A 38 -7.35 -4.16 0.34
CA LEU A 38 -6.17 -4.82 0.92
C LEU A 38 -6.22 -6.33 0.71
N LYS A 39 -7.40 -6.95 0.79
CA LYS A 39 -7.57 -8.38 0.48
C LYS A 39 -7.15 -8.70 -0.95
N VAL A 40 -7.54 -7.88 -1.92
CA VAL A 40 -7.11 -8.04 -3.32
C VAL A 40 -5.59 -7.91 -3.44
N ALA A 41 -4.98 -6.91 -2.79
CA ALA A 41 -3.53 -6.72 -2.81
C ALA A 41 -2.76 -7.89 -2.18
N ARG A 42 -3.27 -8.45 -1.06
CA ARG A 42 -2.72 -9.65 -0.42
C ARG A 42 -2.81 -10.86 -1.35
N LEU A 43 -3.98 -11.11 -1.95
CA LEU A 43 -4.18 -12.22 -2.87
C LEU A 43 -3.25 -12.13 -4.10
N ALA A 44 -3.09 -10.93 -4.68
CA ALA A 44 -2.19 -10.73 -5.81
C ALA A 44 -0.73 -11.08 -5.46
N SER A 45 -0.33 -10.93 -4.20
CA SER A 45 1.01 -11.26 -3.71
C SER A 45 1.17 -12.73 -3.31
N THR A 46 0.08 -13.45 -3.01
CA THR A 46 0.13 -14.77 -2.39
C THR A 46 -0.31 -15.91 -3.30
N GLN A 47 -1.01 -15.63 -4.41
CA GLN A 47 -1.52 -16.68 -5.32
C GLN A 47 -0.55 -17.05 -6.45
N GLN A 48 0.74 -16.92 -6.21
CA GLN A 48 1.75 -17.20 -7.21
C GLN A 48 2.70 -18.29 -6.70
N GLU A 49 3.16 -19.12 -7.63
CA GLU A 49 4.28 -20.03 -7.44
C GLU A 49 5.33 -19.66 -8.48
N ALA A 50 6.51 -19.30 -8.03
CA ALA A 50 7.62 -18.92 -8.89
C ALA A 50 8.95 -19.02 -8.16
N VAL A 51 9.98 -19.43 -8.89
CA VAL A 51 11.38 -19.25 -8.47
C VAL A 51 12.03 -18.30 -9.47
N VAL A 52 12.50 -17.17 -8.99
CA VAL A 52 13.06 -16.10 -9.81
C VAL A 52 14.38 -15.62 -9.23
N SER A 53 15.32 -15.30 -10.12
CA SER A 53 16.53 -14.60 -9.75
C SER A 53 16.26 -13.09 -9.66
N GLY A 54 16.94 -12.43 -8.74
CA GLY A 54 16.86 -11.00 -8.55
C GLY A 54 18.15 -10.41 -8.02
N ARG A 55 18.16 -9.11 -7.91
CA ARG A 55 19.25 -8.39 -7.25
C ARG A 55 18.75 -7.13 -6.53
N LEU A 56 19.41 -6.82 -5.44
CA LEU A 56 19.27 -5.53 -4.76
C LEU A 56 20.45 -4.65 -5.15
N ARG A 57 20.19 -3.57 -5.88
CA ARG A 57 21.22 -2.70 -6.46
C ARG A 57 21.23 -1.32 -5.80
N ARG A 58 22.44 -0.82 -5.49
CA ARG A 58 22.70 0.55 -5.04
C ARG A 58 23.90 1.12 -5.80
N GLY A 59 23.67 2.08 -6.67
CA GLY A 59 24.72 2.59 -7.56
C GLY A 59 25.26 1.50 -8.47
N ALA A 60 26.58 1.24 -8.38
CA ALA A 60 27.26 0.16 -9.11
C ALA A 60 27.19 -1.19 -8.36
N ASP A 61 26.95 -1.18 -7.04
CA ASP A 61 26.93 -2.39 -6.23
C ASP A 61 25.60 -3.13 -6.40
N ALA A 62 25.68 -4.46 -6.47
CA ALA A 62 24.50 -5.31 -6.58
C ALA A 62 24.70 -6.58 -5.76
N THR A 63 23.70 -6.91 -4.94
CA THR A 63 23.66 -8.17 -4.18
C THR A 63 22.61 -9.06 -4.82
N PRO A 64 23.00 -10.21 -5.39
CA PRO A 64 22.07 -11.15 -5.97
C PRO A 64 21.27 -11.88 -4.88
N PHE A 65 20.05 -12.29 -5.24
CA PHE A 65 19.20 -13.14 -4.43
C PHE A 65 18.32 -14.03 -5.30
N THR A 66 17.92 -15.18 -4.76
CA THR A 66 16.82 -15.98 -5.29
C THR A 66 15.57 -15.69 -4.49
N LEU A 67 14.44 -15.45 -5.18
CA LEU A 67 13.13 -15.31 -4.59
C LEU A 67 12.27 -16.51 -4.97
N THR A 68 11.91 -17.32 -3.98
CA THR A 68 10.88 -18.34 -4.12
C THR A 68 9.57 -17.80 -3.57
N VAL A 69 8.53 -17.83 -4.40
CA VAL A 69 7.15 -17.50 -4.00
C VAL A 69 6.35 -18.81 -4.05
N ASP A 70 5.67 -19.12 -2.97
CA ASP A 70 4.86 -20.34 -2.82
C ASP A 70 3.64 -20.03 -1.94
N PHE A 71 2.49 -19.80 -2.56
CA PHE A 71 1.16 -19.60 -1.92
C PHE A 71 1.19 -18.88 -0.56
N GLY A 72 1.62 -17.63 -0.55
CA GLY A 72 1.70 -16.82 0.68
C GLY A 72 3.02 -16.88 1.41
N ARG A 73 3.98 -17.63 0.90
CA ARG A 73 5.35 -17.65 1.38
C ARG A 73 6.28 -17.01 0.37
N MET A 74 7.13 -16.12 0.83
CA MET A 74 8.20 -15.51 0.01
C MET A 74 9.52 -15.79 0.71
N ARG A 75 10.41 -16.53 0.06
CA ARG A 75 11.73 -16.84 0.59
C ARG A 75 12.79 -16.11 -0.21
N PHE A 76 13.44 -15.16 0.43
CA PHE A 76 14.58 -14.43 -0.10
C PHE A 76 15.87 -15.13 0.36
N ALA A 77 16.67 -15.61 -0.57
CA ALA A 77 18.00 -16.16 -0.31
C ALA A 77 19.06 -15.26 -0.94
N PHE A 78 19.75 -14.47 -0.12
CA PHE A 78 20.86 -13.61 -0.52
C PHE A 78 22.16 -14.39 -0.50
N GLU A 79 23.05 -14.15 -1.47
CA GLU A 79 24.32 -14.86 -1.60
C GLU A 79 25.44 -14.22 -0.76
N ASN A 80 25.49 -12.88 -0.72
CA ASN A 80 26.55 -12.13 -0.03
C ASN A 80 25.97 -10.99 0.84
N PRO A 81 26.02 -11.13 2.18
CA PRO A 81 26.31 -12.34 2.93
C PRO A 81 25.21 -13.38 2.74
N SER A 82 25.53 -14.67 2.91
CA SER A 82 24.52 -15.72 2.84
C SER A 82 23.49 -15.56 3.94
N ARG A 83 22.31 -15.09 3.57
CA ARG A 83 21.18 -14.85 4.47
C ARG A 83 19.88 -15.31 3.83
N VAL A 84 19.03 -15.93 4.62
CA VAL A 84 17.72 -16.39 4.18
C VAL A 84 16.66 -15.80 5.09
N TYR A 85 15.65 -15.19 4.46
CA TYR A 85 14.46 -14.70 5.13
C TYR A 85 13.23 -15.32 4.47
N GLU A 86 12.35 -15.91 5.26
CA GLU A 86 11.06 -16.40 4.82
C GLU A 86 9.96 -15.48 5.36
N VAL A 87 9.23 -14.85 4.49
CA VAL A 87 8.06 -14.04 4.81
C VAL A 87 6.83 -14.91 4.62
N ARG A 88 6.00 -15.05 5.65
CA ARG A 88 4.69 -15.71 5.60
C ARG A 88 3.62 -14.65 5.65
N LEU A 89 2.69 -14.71 4.72
CA LEU A 89 1.62 -13.74 4.52
C LEU A 89 0.24 -14.40 4.65
N ASP A 90 0.08 -15.28 5.63
CA ASP A 90 -1.21 -15.85 6.00
C ASP A 90 -1.78 -15.18 7.26
N GLU A 91 -3.09 -15.34 7.50
CA GLU A 91 -3.77 -14.68 8.62
C GLU A 91 -3.36 -15.23 9.99
N GLU A 92 -2.92 -16.48 10.05
CA GLU A 92 -2.60 -17.18 11.30
C GLU A 92 -1.13 -17.10 11.67
N THR A 93 -0.24 -17.17 10.68
CA THR A 93 1.21 -17.28 10.90
C THR A 93 2.01 -16.16 10.23
N SER A 94 1.37 -15.00 9.97
CA SER A 94 2.07 -13.89 9.34
C SER A 94 3.30 -13.45 10.12
N GLY A 95 4.43 -13.28 9.42
CA GLY A 95 5.69 -12.88 10.04
C GLY A 95 6.89 -13.17 9.17
N VAL A 96 8.06 -12.91 9.76
CA VAL A 96 9.35 -13.21 9.13
C VAL A 96 10.07 -14.29 9.94
N PHE A 97 10.67 -15.21 9.23
CA PHE A 97 11.35 -16.37 9.79
C PHE A 97 12.77 -16.45 9.24
N ASP A 98 13.68 -17.03 10.03
CA ASP A 98 15.05 -17.33 9.59
C ASP A 98 15.11 -18.62 8.73
N ALA A 99 16.32 -18.97 8.29
CA ALA A 99 16.55 -20.16 7.47
C ALA A 99 16.15 -21.48 8.18
N GLN A 100 16.02 -21.49 9.50
CA GLN A 100 15.62 -22.63 10.31
C GLN A 100 14.11 -22.61 10.63
N GLY A 101 13.36 -21.67 10.06
CA GLY A 101 11.92 -21.54 10.28
C GLY A 101 11.57 -20.97 11.66
N ARG A 102 12.49 -20.32 12.38
CA ARG A 102 12.23 -19.67 13.66
C ARG A 102 11.79 -18.22 13.44
N PRO A 103 10.77 -17.74 14.17
CA PRO A 103 10.33 -16.36 14.05
C PRO A 103 11.47 -15.35 14.29
N LEU A 104 11.65 -14.43 13.38
CA LEU A 104 12.66 -13.39 13.47
C LEU A 104 12.14 -12.26 14.37
N GLN A 105 12.45 -12.35 15.67
CA GLN A 105 12.04 -11.32 16.66
C GLN A 105 12.99 -10.13 16.73
N ARG A 106 14.23 -10.33 16.33
CA ARG A 106 15.28 -9.31 16.29
C ARG A 106 15.85 -9.22 14.87
N GLY A 107 16.44 -8.08 14.54
CA GLY A 107 17.05 -7.89 13.22
C GLY A 107 16.08 -7.47 12.11
N MET A 108 14.81 -7.24 12.41
CA MET A 108 13.84 -6.72 11.42
C MET A 108 14.30 -5.41 10.79
N ARG A 109 15.04 -4.58 11.54
CA ARG A 109 15.59 -3.29 11.10
C ARG A 109 17.03 -3.40 10.57
N GLU A 110 17.59 -4.59 10.56
CA GLU A 110 18.91 -4.81 9.98
C GLU A 110 18.82 -4.77 8.45
N PRO A 111 19.84 -4.22 7.77
CA PRO A 111 19.94 -4.29 6.33
C PRO A 111 19.98 -5.75 5.85
N VAL A 112 19.22 -6.07 4.81
CA VAL A 112 19.17 -7.43 4.21
C VAL A 112 20.46 -7.79 3.49
N ALA A 113 21.20 -6.77 3.04
CA ALA A 113 22.49 -6.93 2.36
C ALA A 113 23.44 -5.81 2.76
N GLU A 114 24.74 -6.07 2.68
CA GLU A 114 25.78 -5.09 2.99
C GLU A 114 25.68 -3.87 2.06
N GLY A 115 25.93 -2.69 2.62
CA GLY A 115 25.89 -1.43 1.87
C GLY A 115 24.51 -0.94 1.44
N THR A 116 23.42 -1.67 1.73
CA THR A 116 22.04 -1.23 1.49
C THR A 116 21.40 -0.65 2.74
N HIS A 117 20.35 0.16 2.55
CA HIS A 117 19.46 0.63 3.62
C HIS A 117 18.14 -0.14 3.69
N VAL A 118 17.97 -1.12 2.79
CA VAL A 118 16.76 -1.95 2.73
C VAL A 118 16.81 -2.96 3.86
N THR A 119 15.78 -2.95 4.69
CA THR A 119 15.70 -3.79 5.89
C THR A 119 14.84 -5.03 5.65
N VAL A 120 14.90 -5.98 6.57
CA VAL A 120 14.02 -7.15 6.56
C VAL A 120 12.56 -6.72 6.67
N GLU A 121 12.26 -5.70 7.49
CA GLU A 121 10.92 -5.14 7.63
C GLU A 121 10.40 -4.58 6.30
N ASP A 122 11.26 -3.92 5.53
CA ASP A 122 10.92 -3.37 4.21
C ASP A 122 10.44 -4.46 3.23
N LEU A 123 11.04 -5.65 3.28
CA LEU A 123 10.69 -6.77 2.41
C LEU A 123 9.47 -7.57 2.91
N SER A 124 9.11 -7.42 4.18
CA SER A 124 8.10 -8.27 4.82
C SER A 124 6.68 -7.96 4.35
N LEU A 125 6.39 -6.74 3.87
CA LEU A 125 5.05 -6.25 3.55
C LEU A 125 4.03 -6.46 4.69
N GLY A 126 4.50 -6.70 5.93
CA GLY A 126 3.66 -7.03 7.08
C GLY A 126 2.65 -5.95 7.43
N PHE A 127 2.89 -4.69 7.03
CA PHE A 127 1.95 -3.59 7.21
C PHE A 127 0.63 -3.80 6.45
N LEU A 128 0.59 -4.62 5.41
CA LEU A 128 -0.66 -4.96 4.71
C LEU A 128 -1.67 -5.69 5.62
N TYR A 129 -1.22 -6.25 6.74
CA TYR A 129 -2.04 -6.97 7.73
C TYR A 129 -2.33 -6.14 8.99
N TRP A 130 -1.98 -4.86 8.99
CA TRP A 130 -2.30 -3.99 10.12
C TRP A 130 -3.80 -3.77 10.27
N PRO A 131 -4.31 -3.73 11.51
CA PRO A 131 -5.75 -3.76 11.77
C PRO A 131 -6.47 -2.45 11.47
N ASP A 132 -5.78 -1.32 11.54
CA ASP A 132 -6.37 0.00 11.32
C ASP A 132 -6.06 0.47 9.90
N ALA A 133 -7.05 0.32 9.01
CA ALA A 133 -6.98 0.70 7.61
C ALA A 133 -8.02 1.79 7.29
N ARG A 134 -7.58 2.90 6.70
CA ARG A 134 -8.44 4.01 6.32
C ARG A 134 -8.25 4.40 4.86
N LEU A 135 -9.34 4.43 4.10
CA LEU A 135 -9.33 4.96 2.73
C LEU A 135 -9.17 6.48 2.77
N LEU A 136 -8.15 7.01 2.11
CA LEU A 136 -7.90 8.45 1.98
C LEU A 136 -8.43 9.04 0.66
N GLY A 137 -8.83 8.20 -0.30
CA GLY A 137 -9.37 8.61 -1.60
C GLY A 137 -8.57 8.06 -2.76
N LYS A 138 -8.62 8.76 -3.90
CA LYS A 138 -7.89 8.42 -5.13
C LYS A 138 -6.77 9.41 -5.40
N GLU A 139 -5.65 8.89 -5.88
CA GLU A 139 -4.53 9.67 -6.41
C GLU A 139 -3.99 8.99 -7.67
N THR A 140 -3.24 9.73 -8.49
CA THR A 140 -2.55 9.16 -9.64
C THR A 140 -1.10 8.89 -9.27
N VAL A 141 -0.65 7.64 -9.41
CA VAL A 141 0.76 7.27 -9.30
C VAL A 141 1.32 7.10 -10.70
N ARG A 142 2.20 8.01 -11.12
CA ARG A 142 2.65 8.16 -12.50
C ARG A 142 1.46 8.41 -13.43
N THR A 143 1.03 7.40 -14.17
CA THR A 143 -0.11 7.49 -15.11
C THR A 143 -1.29 6.62 -14.71
N ARG A 144 -1.24 5.97 -13.53
CA ARG A 144 -2.23 4.99 -13.09
C ARG A 144 -3.09 5.55 -11.96
N PRO A 145 -4.43 5.52 -12.10
CA PRO A 145 -5.33 5.81 -10.99
C PRO A 145 -5.15 4.77 -9.88
N ALA A 146 -5.09 5.23 -8.65
CA ALA A 146 -4.83 4.37 -7.50
C ALA A 146 -5.68 4.78 -6.30
N TRP A 147 -6.10 3.80 -5.51
CA TRP A 147 -6.67 3.98 -4.19
C TRP A 147 -5.55 4.19 -3.18
N LYS A 148 -5.64 5.29 -2.42
CA LYS A 148 -4.71 5.59 -1.33
C LYS A 148 -5.32 5.15 -0.02
N ILE A 149 -4.60 4.28 0.71
CA ILE A 149 -5.02 3.73 1.99
C ILE A 149 -3.94 4.05 3.02
N GLU A 150 -4.34 4.53 4.19
CA GLU A 150 -3.47 4.70 5.36
C GLU A 150 -3.65 3.51 6.30
N LEU A 151 -2.54 2.97 6.76
CA LEU A 151 -2.46 1.80 7.63
C LEU A 151 -1.73 2.18 8.92
N ARG A 152 -2.23 1.69 10.07
CA ARG A 152 -1.61 1.89 11.38
C ARG A 152 -1.45 0.57 12.11
N PRO A 153 -0.32 0.36 12.80
CA PRO A 153 -0.10 -0.85 13.59
C PRO A 153 -0.99 -0.84 14.83
N GLY A 154 -1.49 -2.01 15.25
CA GLY A 154 -2.24 -2.15 16.49
C GLY A 154 -1.39 -1.97 17.75
N LYS A 155 -0.08 -2.09 17.64
CA LYS A 155 0.89 -1.92 18.75
C LYS A 155 2.25 -1.41 18.22
N ARG A 156 3.04 -0.79 19.09
CA ARG A 156 4.42 -0.45 18.77
C ARG A 156 5.25 -1.72 18.55
N GLY A 157 5.96 -1.78 17.44
CA GLY A 157 6.80 -2.93 17.04
C GLY A 157 7.51 -2.69 15.73
N SER A 158 6.88 -1.93 14.84
CA SER A 158 7.42 -1.45 13.58
C SER A 158 8.26 -0.18 13.76
N GLU A 159 9.18 0.10 12.83
CA GLU A 159 9.78 1.43 12.71
C GLU A 159 8.76 2.47 12.21
N PHE A 160 7.69 2.03 11.55
CA PHE A 160 6.63 2.90 11.03
C PHE A 160 5.47 3.04 12.01
N ALA A 161 5.03 4.28 12.22
CA ALA A 161 3.78 4.61 12.91
C ALA A 161 2.60 4.63 11.93
N ILE A 162 2.88 4.97 10.67
CA ILE A 162 1.91 5.05 9.58
C ILE A 162 2.57 4.49 8.34
N VAL A 163 1.82 3.69 7.59
CA VAL A 163 2.16 3.32 6.21
C VAL A 163 1.02 3.74 5.30
N ARG A 164 1.34 4.41 4.20
CA ARG A 164 0.38 4.70 3.13
C ARG A 164 0.69 3.85 1.92
N VAL A 165 -0.33 3.22 1.37
CA VAL A 165 -0.21 2.39 0.18
C VAL A 165 -1.10 2.93 -0.93
N TRP A 166 -0.63 2.82 -2.17
CA TRP A 166 -1.38 3.13 -3.38
C TRP A 166 -1.60 1.84 -4.16
N LEU A 167 -2.84 1.43 -4.24
CA LEU A 167 -3.27 0.25 -4.98
C LEU A 167 -3.90 0.66 -6.31
N ASP A 168 -3.41 0.09 -7.38
CA ASP A 168 -3.95 0.33 -8.74
C ASP A 168 -5.45 0.05 -8.77
N GLU A 169 -6.24 1.00 -9.29
CA GLU A 169 -7.69 0.89 -9.30
C GLU A 169 -8.19 -0.29 -10.14
N ALA A 170 -7.51 -0.61 -11.22
CA ALA A 170 -7.95 -1.65 -12.16
C ALA A 170 -7.52 -3.06 -11.74
N SER A 171 -6.35 -3.22 -11.14
CA SER A 171 -5.76 -4.53 -10.86
C SER A 171 -5.54 -4.83 -9.38
N GLY A 172 -5.68 -3.83 -8.49
CA GLY A 172 -5.31 -3.97 -7.08
C GLY A 172 -3.81 -4.09 -6.81
N ALA A 173 -2.97 -3.98 -7.85
CA ALA A 173 -1.53 -4.08 -7.70
C ALA A 173 -0.97 -2.92 -6.88
N LEU A 174 0.00 -3.22 -6.02
CA LEU A 174 0.71 -2.23 -5.22
C LEU A 174 1.62 -1.39 -6.12
N LEU A 175 1.41 -0.06 -6.15
CA LEU A 175 2.16 0.88 -6.98
C LEU A 175 3.18 1.68 -6.18
N ARG A 176 2.81 2.12 -4.98
CA ARG A 176 3.65 2.91 -4.07
C ARG A 176 3.35 2.59 -2.63
N ILE A 177 4.38 2.70 -1.79
CA ILE A 177 4.29 2.63 -0.33
C ILE A 177 5.08 3.81 0.23
N GLU A 178 4.56 4.44 1.26
CA GLU A 178 5.28 5.45 2.06
C GLU A 178 5.16 5.11 3.53
N GLY A 179 6.32 4.93 4.19
CA GLY A 179 6.43 4.68 5.62
C GLY A 179 6.82 5.95 6.37
N PHE A 180 6.06 6.27 7.42
CA PHE A 180 6.29 7.42 8.28
C PHE A 180 6.69 6.94 9.66
N ASP A 181 7.73 7.55 10.23
CA ASP A 181 8.21 7.25 11.58
C ASP A 181 7.21 7.71 12.67
N TRP A 182 7.56 7.45 13.93
CA TRP A 182 6.73 7.82 15.08
C TRP A 182 6.69 9.32 15.39
N GLN A 183 7.51 10.12 14.70
CA GLN A 183 7.51 11.58 14.71
C GLN A 183 6.71 12.17 13.53
N GLY A 184 6.27 11.33 12.60
CA GLY A 184 5.50 11.72 11.43
C GLY A 184 6.34 12.10 10.21
N HIS A 185 7.66 11.87 10.24
CA HIS A 185 8.53 12.13 9.10
C HIS A 185 8.48 10.97 8.11
N LEU A 186 8.48 11.28 6.83
CA LEU A 186 8.66 10.27 5.78
C LEU A 186 10.04 9.65 5.91
N SER A 187 10.11 8.35 6.21
CA SER A 187 11.38 7.63 6.37
C SER A 187 11.69 6.69 5.20
N ARG A 188 10.66 6.13 4.57
CA ARG A 188 10.79 5.20 3.43
C ARG A 188 9.77 5.50 2.33
N ARG A 189 10.20 5.29 1.08
CA ARG A 189 9.29 5.22 -0.08
C ARG A 189 9.68 4.06 -0.97
N PHE A 190 8.70 3.26 -1.35
CA PHE A 190 8.82 2.23 -2.35
C PHE A 190 7.94 2.62 -3.55
N GLU A 191 8.46 2.50 -4.75
CA GLU A 191 7.69 2.79 -5.95
C GLU A 191 7.99 1.77 -7.03
N VAL A 192 6.95 1.12 -7.54
CA VAL A 192 7.05 0.22 -8.67
C VAL A 192 7.43 1.03 -9.90
N VAL A 193 8.60 0.74 -10.47
CA VAL A 193 9.13 1.38 -11.68
C VAL A 193 8.60 0.69 -12.92
N SER A 194 8.60 -0.65 -12.92
CA SER A 194 8.13 -1.45 -14.03
C SER A 194 7.71 -2.85 -13.59
N GLY A 195 6.79 -3.43 -14.36
CA GLY A 195 6.40 -4.83 -14.31
C GLY A 195 6.90 -5.58 -15.54
N GLN A 196 6.85 -6.90 -15.48
CA GLN A 196 7.15 -7.82 -16.57
C GLN A 196 6.20 -9.01 -16.55
N ARG A 197 6.17 -9.78 -17.64
CA ARG A 197 5.46 -11.05 -17.66
C ARG A 197 6.45 -12.20 -17.53
N ILE A 198 6.18 -13.12 -16.60
CA ILE A 198 6.88 -14.38 -16.43
C ILE A 198 5.79 -15.45 -16.48
N ASP A 199 5.91 -16.45 -17.36
CA ASP A 199 4.90 -17.50 -17.58
C ASP A 199 3.47 -16.96 -17.77
N GLY A 200 3.34 -15.84 -18.52
CA GLY A 200 2.05 -15.20 -18.80
C GLY A 200 1.47 -14.35 -17.64
N ARG A 201 2.07 -14.37 -16.45
CA ARG A 201 1.63 -13.64 -15.26
C ARG A 201 2.42 -12.32 -15.08
N TRP A 202 1.74 -11.30 -14.61
CA TRP A 202 2.39 -10.05 -14.26
C TRP A 202 3.16 -10.19 -12.95
N MET A 203 4.44 -9.82 -12.98
CA MET A 203 5.32 -9.75 -11.82
C MET A 203 6.04 -8.41 -11.77
N LEU A 204 6.54 -8.07 -10.59
CA LEU A 204 7.46 -6.96 -10.41
C LEU A 204 8.69 -7.19 -11.28
N LYS A 205 9.12 -6.15 -12.03
CA LYS A 205 10.43 -6.12 -12.69
C LYS A 205 11.41 -5.28 -11.90
N GLN A 206 11.00 -4.07 -11.51
CA GLN A 206 11.83 -3.15 -10.77
C GLN A 206 11.02 -2.33 -9.80
N MET A 207 11.49 -2.25 -8.55
CA MET A 207 10.99 -1.36 -7.51
C MET A 207 12.13 -0.46 -7.03
N ARG A 208 11.87 0.84 -6.93
CA ARG A 208 12.76 1.81 -6.32
C ARG A 208 12.45 1.92 -4.84
N ILE A 209 13.47 1.88 -4.00
CA ILE A 209 13.39 2.00 -2.55
C ILE A 209 14.25 3.18 -2.13
N GLU A 210 13.64 4.15 -1.46
CA GLU A 210 14.28 5.39 -1.03
C GLU A 210 14.15 5.55 0.49
N SER A 211 15.23 5.99 1.15
CA SER A 211 15.17 6.46 2.54
C SER A 211 15.33 7.97 2.59
N PHE A 212 14.77 8.59 3.61
CA PHE A 212 14.75 10.03 3.80
C PHE A 212 15.31 10.41 5.17
N ALA A 213 15.93 11.59 5.24
CA ALA A 213 16.27 12.19 6.52
C ALA A 213 15.02 12.86 7.13
N PRO A 214 14.88 12.91 8.46
CA PRO A 214 13.71 13.47 9.13
C PRO A 214 13.38 14.92 8.73
N ASP A 215 14.39 15.69 8.41
CA ASP A 215 14.30 17.11 8.05
C ASP A 215 14.15 17.38 6.55
N ASN A 216 14.24 16.35 5.71
CA ASN A 216 14.24 16.52 4.25
C ASN A 216 13.51 15.40 3.50
N ALA A 217 12.19 15.52 3.38
CA ALA A 217 11.37 14.60 2.57
C ALA A 217 11.45 14.88 1.04
N SER A 218 12.10 15.95 0.61
CA SER A 218 12.18 16.32 -0.80
C SER A 218 13.28 15.57 -1.54
N ARG A 219 14.37 15.24 -0.84
CA ARG A 219 15.55 14.58 -1.41
C ARG A 219 15.84 13.27 -0.67
N PRO A 220 15.85 12.13 -1.35
CA PRO A 220 16.21 10.87 -0.71
C PRO A 220 17.67 10.90 -0.25
N LEU A 221 17.91 10.39 0.95
CA LEU A 221 19.23 10.18 1.52
C LEU A 221 19.95 9.04 0.81
N GLN A 222 19.22 7.94 0.56
CA GLN A 222 19.72 6.78 -0.18
C GLN A 222 18.65 6.25 -1.13
N ARG A 223 19.11 5.59 -2.20
CA ARG A 223 18.25 4.96 -3.20
C ARG A 223 18.81 3.59 -3.58
N SER A 224 17.96 2.58 -3.50
CA SER A 224 18.23 1.23 -3.97
C SER A 224 17.15 0.77 -4.94
N TYR A 225 17.43 -0.26 -5.71
CA TYR A 225 16.50 -0.89 -6.63
C TYR A 225 16.44 -2.38 -6.34
N LEU A 226 15.25 -2.91 -6.09
CA LEU A 226 14.98 -4.33 -6.10
C LEU A 226 14.56 -4.68 -7.54
N GLU A 227 15.29 -5.60 -8.17
CA GLU A 227 15.11 -6.00 -9.56
C GLU A 227 14.90 -7.51 -9.63
N ILE A 228 13.82 -7.93 -10.29
CA ILE A 228 13.59 -9.34 -10.66
C ILE A 228 14.08 -9.50 -12.08
N LEU A 229 15.04 -10.42 -12.29
CA LEU A 229 15.73 -10.58 -13.56
C LEU A 229 15.03 -11.58 -14.47
N GLY A 230 14.49 -12.66 -13.93
CA GLY A 230 13.80 -13.69 -14.69
C GLY A 230 13.55 -14.95 -13.86
N LYS A 231 13.05 -15.97 -14.55
CA LYS A 231 12.91 -17.30 -13.96
C LYS A 231 14.29 -17.90 -13.76
N GLU A 232 14.47 -18.57 -12.64
CA GLU A 232 15.66 -19.38 -12.43
C GLU A 232 15.39 -20.77 -13.02
N ASP A 233 16.23 -21.22 -13.93
CA ASP A 233 16.20 -22.59 -14.43
C ASP A 233 16.74 -23.50 -13.29
N LEU A 234 15.86 -24.32 -12.73
CA LEU A 234 16.16 -25.30 -11.68
C LEU A 234 16.92 -26.51 -12.25
#